data_bf6e25005432e9a9ecb261563fcdbf83
#
_entry.id   bf6e25005432e9a9ecb261563fcdbf83
#
_cell.length_a   1.000
_cell.length_b   1.000
_cell.length_c   1.000
_cell.angle_alpha   90.00
_cell.angle_beta   90.00
_cell.angle_gamma   90.00
#
_symmetry.space_group_name_H-M   'P 1'
#
loop_
_entity.id
_entity.type
_entity.pdbx_description
1 polymer ?
#
loop_
_entity_poly.entity_id
_entity_poly.type
_entity_poly.pdbx_seq_one_letter_code
_entity_poly.pdbx_strand_id
1 'polypeptide(L)'
;MISLDFAAVLEQWPLLARGAALTVALTALSAALGTAVGVACAWMRVWGPAAWRWPVVAYVELVRNTPFIVQLFFVFFGLPAAGVKLSPEAAALIAMTVNLGAYAAEIVRAGLEATPRGQIEAARSLALDERQVFLRVVLPPALGRVWPALVGQIIIVMLGSSVCGQIAAAELSYQANLIQSRNFRAFEAFLIGAAIYLGLSLLLRRLLDELGPRWIFGRRPAAGR
;
A
#
# COMPACT_ATOMS: atom_id res chain seq x y z
N MET A 1 -15.96 -33.36 -20.92
CA MET A 1 -15.07 -33.14 -19.76
C MET A 1 -14.13 -32.00 -20.15
N ILE A 2 -14.05 -30.95 -19.34
CA ILE A 2 -13.07 -29.88 -19.56
C ILE A 2 -11.72 -30.47 -19.15
N SER A 3 -10.82 -30.71 -20.11
CA SER A 3 -9.43 -31.11 -19.81
C SER A 3 -8.66 -29.87 -19.36
N LEU A 4 -8.21 -29.84 -18.12
CA LEU A 4 -7.34 -28.78 -17.62
C LEU A 4 -5.93 -28.94 -18.24
N ASP A 5 -5.40 -27.85 -18.77
CA ASP A 5 -4.08 -27.80 -19.38
C ASP A 5 -3.28 -26.60 -18.83
N PHE A 6 -2.57 -26.83 -17.74
CA PHE A 6 -1.71 -25.83 -17.12
C PHE A 6 -0.42 -25.58 -17.91
N ALA A 7 0.03 -26.54 -18.75
CA ALA A 7 1.27 -26.39 -19.52
C ALA A 7 1.15 -25.22 -20.49
N ALA A 8 0.01 -25.10 -21.20
CA ALA A 8 -0.25 -23.98 -22.12
C ALA A 8 -0.19 -22.58 -21.48
N VAL A 9 -0.43 -22.46 -20.17
CA VAL A 9 -0.28 -21.21 -19.44
C VAL A 9 1.16 -21.04 -18.95
N LEU A 10 1.81 -22.12 -18.47
CA LEU A 10 3.17 -22.09 -17.98
C LEU A 10 4.21 -21.82 -19.08
N GLU A 11 3.92 -22.17 -20.33
CA GLU A 11 4.74 -21.77 -21.49
C GLU A 11 4.83 -20.24 -21.61
N GLN A 12 3.83 -19.49 -21.12
CA GLN A 12 3.81 -18.04 -21.09
C GLN A 12 4.41 -17.45 -19.77
N TRP A 13 5.19 -18.24 -19.02
CA TRP A 13 5.81 -17.82 -17.76
C TRP A 13 6.52 -16.46 -17.83
N PRO A 14 7.25 -16.09 -18.93
CA PRO A 14 7.89 -14.77 -18.97
C PRO A 14 6.92 -13.60 -18.86
N LEU A 15 5.67 -13.73 -19.34
CA LEU A 15 4.64 -12.69 -19.18
C LEU A 15 4.19 -12.61 -17.73
N LEU A 16 3.90 -13.76 -17.09
CA LEU A 16 3.52 -13.81 -15.68
C LEU A 16 4.61 -13.22 -14.78
N ALA A 17 5.87 -13.55 -15.04
CA ALA A 17 7.00 -13.03 -14.28
C ALA A 17 7.14 -11.50 -14.42
N ARG A 18 6.96 -10.95 -15.64
CA ARG A 18 6.96 -9.49 -15.86
C ARG A 18 5.79 -8.82 -15.13
N GLY A 19 4.60 -9.40 -15.20
CA GLY A 19 3.44 -8.90 -14.48
C GLY A 19 3.65 -8.91 -12.97
N ALA A 20 4.17 -10.02 -12.41
CA ALA A 20 4.52 -10.14 -11.00
C ALA A 20 5.56 -9.10 -10.57
N ALA A 21 6.59 -8.87 -11.39
CA ALA A 21 7.61 -7.85 -11.12
C ALA A 21 7.00 -6.44 -11.06
N LEU A 22 6.10 -6.09 -11.98
CA LEU A 22 5.40 -4.80 -11.95
C LEU A 22 4.48 -4.69 -10.73
N THR A 23 3.73 -5.74 -10.39
CA THR A 23 2.93 -5.80 -9.16
C THR A 23 3.78 -5.49 -7.93
N VAL A 24 4.95 -6.13 -7.80
CA VAL A 24 5.88 -5.88 -6.69
C VAL A 24 6.41 -4.45 -6.70
N ALA A 25 6.80 -3.94 -7.87
CA ALA A 25 7.32 -2.57 -8.01
C ALA A 25 6.26 -1.51 -7.62
N LEU A 26 5.03 -1.63 -8.15
CA LEU A 26 3.91 -0.75 -7.80
C LEU A 26 3.60 -0.82 -6.30
N THR A 27 3.62 -2.01 -5.73
CA THR A 27 3.38 -2.22 -4.29
C THR A 27 4.48 -1.58 -3.45
N ALA A 28 5.75 -1.81 -3.75
CA ALA A 28 6.87 -1.26 -2.99
C ALA A 28 6.88 0.28 -3.02
N LEU A 29 6.69 0.87 -4.20
CA LEU A 29 6.64 2.32 -4.36
C LEU A 29 5.42 2.93 -3.67
N SER A 30 4.23 2.35 -3.88
CA SER A 30 3.01 2.85 -3.21
C SER A 30 3.05 2.64 -1.70
N ALA A 31 3.68 1.56 -1.20
CA ALA A 31 3.87 1.33 0.23
C ALA A 31 4.75 2.41 0.85
N ALA A 32 5.87 2.75 0.22
CA ALA A 32 6.77 3.80 0.70
C ALA A 32 6.10 5.18 0.67
N LEU A 33 5.57 5.58 -0.49
CA LEU A 33 4.96 6.89 -0.69
C LEU A 33 3.64 7.03 0.10
N GLY A 34 2.77 6.03 0.04
CA GLY A 34 1.49 6.05 0.74
C GLY A 34 1.65 6.04 2.25
N THR A 35 2.61 5.28 2.81
CA THR A 35 2.90 5.33 4.24
C THR A 35 3.46 6.70 4.64
N ALA A 36 4.33 7.31 3.84
CA ALA A 36 4.84 8.67 4.09
C ALA A 36 3.71 9.71 4.09
N VAL A 37 2.80 9.65 3.10
CA VAL A 37 1.59 10.49 3.06
C VAL A 37 0.72 10.25 4.29
N GLY A 38 0.50 8.97 4.66
CA GLY A 38 -0.29 8.61 5.83
C GLY A 38 0.29 9.18 7.14
N VAL A 39 1.61 9.06 7.34
CA VAL A 39 2.30 9.65 8.51
C VAL A 39 2.16 11.17 8.53
N ALA A 40 2.35 11.84 7.39
CA ALA A 40 2.19 13.28 7.28
C ALA A 40 0.75 13.73 7.59
N CYS A 41 -0.25 13.04 7.04
CA CYS A 41 -1.67 13.30 7.32
C CYS A 41 -2.02 13.07 8.79
N ALA A 42 -1.54 11.98 9.39
CA ALA A 42 -1.75 11.68 10.81
C ALA A 42 -1.12 12.77 11.70
N TRP A 43 0.11 13.19 11.38
CA TRP A 43 0.75 14.30 12.08
C TRP A 43 -0.06 15.59 11.98
N MET A 44 -0.49 15.97 10.76
CA MET A 44 -1.30 17.17 10.54
C MET A 44 -2.60 17.17 11.35
N ARG A 45 -3.23 16.01 11.50
CA ARG A 45 -4.48 15.89 12.29
C ARG A 45 -4.27 16.00 13.78
N VAL A 46 -3.17 15.49 14.34
CA VAL A 46 -2.92 15.44 15.78
C VAL A 46 -2.18 16.70 16.27
N TRP A 47 -1.16 17.15 15.54
CA TRP A 47 -0.29 18.28 15.93
C TRP A 47 -0.30 19.48 14.98
N GLY A 48 -0.85 19.28 13.77
CA GLY A 48 -0.84 20.33 12.76
C GLY A 48 -1.75 21.51 13.07
N PRO A 49 -1.54 22.64 12.35
CA PRO A 49 -2.43 23.80 12.42
C PRO A 49 -3.87 23.43 12.11
N ALA A 50 -4.84 24.05 12.79
CA ALA A 50 -6.27 23.77 12.64
C ALA A 50 -6.76 23.87 11.19
N ALA A 51 -6.18 24.80 10.40
CA ALA A 51 -6.51 25.01 9.00
C ALA A 51 -6.26 23.76 8.12
N TRP A 52 -5.27 22.92 8.46
CA TRP A 52 -4.93 21.72 7.69
C TRP A 52 -5.73 20.48 8.13
N ARG A 53 -6.35 20.50 9.30
CA ARG A 53 -7.11 19.35 9.82
C ARG A 53 -8.29 19.01 8.92
N TRP A 54 -9.06 20.02 8.51
CA TRP A 54 -10.25 19.79 7.70
C TRP A 54 -9.95 19.24 6.29
N PRO A 55 -9.01 19.78 5.50
CA PRO A 55 -8.62 19.20 4.21
C PRO A 55 -8.13 17.76 4.33
N VAL A 56 -7.35 17.43 5.37
CA VAL A 56 -6.86 16.08 5.58
C VAL A 56 -8.01 15.12 5.93
N VAL A 57 -8.94 15.54 6.78
CA VAL A 57 -10.14 14.75 7.10
C VAL A 57 -10.96 14.51 5.83
N ALA A 58 -11.19 15.56 5.03
CA ALA A 58 -11.96 15.45 3.79
C ALA A 58 -11.28 14.46 2.79
N TYR A 59 -9.96 14.52 2.65
CA TYR A 59 -9.19 13.57 1.84
C TYR A 59 -9.38 12.14 2.33
N VAL A 60 -9.18 11.91 3.63
CA VAL A 60 -9.24 10.57 4.22
C VAL A 60 -10.65 9.99 4.08
N GLU A 61 -11.69 10.77 4.41
CA GLU A 61 -13.08 10.33 4.31
C GLU A 61 -13.48 10.07 2.84
N LEU A 62 -13.11 10.94 1.91
CA LEU A 62 -13.43 10.77 0.50
C LEU A 62 -12.81 9.49 -0.05
N VAL A 63 -11.53 9.25 0.22
CA VAL A 63 -10.83 8.09 -0.31
C VAL A 63 -11.31 6.78 0.34
N ARG A 64 -11.53 6.77 1.66
CA ARG A 64 -11.95 5.56 2.37
C ARG A 64 -13.42 5.17 2.12
N ASN A 65 -14.25 6.11 1.70
CA ASN A 65 -15.67 5.89 1.42
C ASN A 65 -15.99 5.76 -0.08
N THR A 66 -14.96 5.68 -0.94
CA THR A 66 -15.12 5.44 -2.38
C THR A 66 -14.40 4.17 -2.83
N PRO A 67 -14.93 3.41 -3.81
CA PRO A 67 -14.25 2.23 -4.32
C PRO A 67 -12.91 2.56 -4.99
N PHE A 68 -11.89 1.72 -4.78
CA PHE A 68 -10.57 1.92 -5.39
C PHE A 68 -10.62 2.04 -6.91
N ILE A 69 -11.45 1.23 -7.58
CA ILE A 69 -11.59 1.27 -9.05
C ILE A 69 -12.08 2.65 -9.54
N VAL A 70 -12.96 3.31 -8.79
CA VAL A 70 -13.45 4.65 -9.13
C VAL A 70 -12.33 5.67 -8.99
N GLN A 71 -11.52 5.57 -7.93
CA GLN A 71 -10.33 6.43 -7.72
C GLN A 71 -9.33 6.24 -8.87
N LEU A 72 -9.08 4.98 -9.26
CA LEU A 72 -8.18 4.62 -10.36
C LEU A 72 -8.65 5.25 -11.68
N PHE A 73 -9.94 5.13 -12.00
CA PHE A 73 -10.51 5.70 -13.22
C PHE A 73 -10.52 7.22 -13.19
N PHE A 74 -10.75 7.83 -12.02
CA PHE A 74 -10.65 9.27 -11.88
C PHE A 74 -9.22 9.77 -12.17
N VAL A 75 -8.20 9.08 -11.65
CA VAL A 75 -6.79 9.41 -11.94
C VAL A 75 -6.48 9.21 -13.42
N PHE A 76 -6.86 8.06 -13.99
CA PHE A 76 -6.47 7.69 -15.34
C PHE A 76 -7.21 8.45 -16.45
N PHE A 77 -8.50 8.73 -16.27
CA PHE A 77 -9.32 9.45 -17.24
C PHE A 77 -9.52 10.94 -16.89
N GLY A 78 -9.58 11.27 -15.59
CA GLY A 78 -9.86 12.63 -15.14
C GLY A 78 -8.66 13.56 -15.29
N LEU A 79 -7.45 13.13 -14.93
CA LEU A 79 -6.25 13.97 -15.05
C LEU A 79 -5.89 14.32 -16.51
N PRO A 80 -6.01 13.43 -17.50
CA PRO A 80 -5.86 13.79 -18.90
C PRO A 80 -6.86 14.83 -19.39
N ALA A 81 -8.09 14.81 -18.89
CA ALA A 81 -9.08 15.86 -19.18
C ALA A 81 -8.64 17.24 -18.66
N ALA A 82 -7.81 17.28 -17.61
CA ALA A 82 -7.15 18.49 -17.09
C ALA A 82 -5.77 18.77 -17.74
N GLY A 83 -5.41 18.05 -18.82
CA GLY A 83 -4.16 18.24 -19.57
C GLY A 83 -2.94 17.43 -19.08
N VAL A 84 -3.08 16.59 -18.04
CA VAL A 84 -1.98 15.79 -17.48
C VAL A 84 -2.07 14.38 -18.04
N LYS A 85 -1.27 14.06 -19.07
CA LYS A 85 -1.20 12.70 -19.63
C LYS A 85 -0.34 11.79 -18.74
N LEU A 86 -0.88 10.64 -18.37
CA LEU A 86 -0.22 9.62 -17.55
C LEU A 86 -0.15 8.29 -18.30
N SER A 87 0.93 7.54 -18.08
CA SER A 87 0.93 6.12 -18.45
C SER A 87 0.01 5.32 -17.49
N PRO A 88 -0.48 4.15 -17.90
CA PRO A 88 -1.26 3.27 -17.04
C PRO A 88 -0.56 2.96 -15.71
N GLU A 89 0.76 2.70 -15.74
CA GLU A 89 1.55 2.39 -14.56
C GLU A 89 1.68 3.60 -13.63
N ALA A 90 1.87 4.81 -14.18
CA ALA A 90 1.93 6.04 -13.39
C ALA A 90 0.57 6.34 -12.73
N ALA A 91 -0.52 6.17 -13.46
CA ALA A 91 -1.87 6.33 -12.89
C ALA A 91 -2.16 5.30 -11.80
N ALA A 92 -1.76 4.03 -12.00
CA ALA A 92 -1.86 2.98 -11.01
C ALA A 92 -1.08 3.33 -9.74
N LEU A 93 0.19 3.76 -9.88
CA LEU A 93 1.03 4.17 -8.76
C LEU A 93 0.41 5.32 -7.96
N ILE A 94 -0.08 6.35 -8.63
CA ILE A 94 -0.73 7.50 -7.98
C ILE A 94 -1.98 7.05 -7.23
N ALA A 95 -2.87 6.29 -7.88
CA ALA A 95 -4.11 5.83 -7.26
C ALA A 95 -3.84 4.93 -6.04
N MET A 96 -2.91 3.97 -6.15
CA MET A 96 -2.50 3.11 -5.04
C MET A 96 -1.87 3.90 -3.90
N THR A 97 -1.03 4.90 -4.21
CA THR A 97 -0.40 5.78 -3.20
C THR A 97 -1.44 6.61 -2.46
N VAL A 98 -2.36 7.23 -3.18
CA VAL A 98 -3.45 8.03 -2.60
C VAL A 98 -4.36 7.15 -1.73
N ASN A 99 -4.72 5.97 -2.22
CA ASN A 99 -5.56 5.03 -1.47
C ASN A 99 -4.86 4.57 -0.18
N LEU A 100 -3.63 4.06 -0.27
CA LEU A 100 -2.86 3.64 0.89
C LEU A 100 -2.64 4.78 1.88
N GLY A 101 -2.34 5.98 1.38
CA GLY A 101 -2.11 7.17 2.21
C GLY A 101 -3.28 7.50 3.13
N ALA A 102 -4.50 7.40 2.63
CA ALA A 102 -5.70 7.66 3.41
C ALA A 102 -5.93 6.60 4.51
N TYR A 103 -5.76 5.32 4.18
CA TYR A 103 -5.87 4.24 5.18
C TYR A 103 -4.74 4.29 6.20
N ALA A 104 -3.49 4.51 5.75
CA ALA A 104 -2.34 4.64 6.62
C ALA A 104 -2.47 5.86 7.56
N ALA A 105 -3.08 6.96 7.11
CA ALA A 105 -3.35 8.12 7.96
C ALA A 105 -4.17 7.76 9.21
N GLU A 106 -5.24 6.98 9.06
CA GLU A 106 -6.06 6.54 10.19
C GLU A 106 -5.33 5.52 11.08
N ILE A 107 -4.62 4.57 10.46
CA ILE A 107 -3.86 3.56 11.21
C ILE A 107 -2.79 4.24 12.06
N VAL A 108 -2.02 5.16 11.47
CA VAL A 108 -0.94 5.89 12.18
C VAL A 108 -1.53 6.83 13.22
N ARG A 109 -2.62 7.55 12.92
CA ARG A 109 -3.31 8.42 13.89
C ARG A 109 -3.70 7.67 15.15
N ALA A 110 -4.29 6.48 15.02
CA ALA A 110 -4.63 5.65 16.18
C ALA A 110 -3.39 5.29 17.01
N GLY A 111 -2.26 5.01 16.37
CA GLY A 111 -0.99 4.76 17.06
C GLY A 111 -0.44 5.98 17.79
N LEU A 112 -0.55 7.16 17.16
CA LEU A 112 -0.10 8.42 17.77
C LEU A 112 -0.94 8.80 19.00
N GLU A 113 -2.27 8.69 18.90
CA GLU A 113 -3.19 9.00 20.00
C GLU A 113 -3.06 8.04 21.20
N ALA A 114 -2.61 6.82 20.96
CA ALA A 114 -2.32 5.84 22.01
C ALA A 114 -0.98 6.10 22.75
N THR A 115 -0.25 7.18 22.43
CA THR A 115 0.99 7.52 23.12
C THR A 115 0.69 8.19 24.48
N PRO A 116 1.21 7.69 25.59
CA PRO A 116 0.97 8.27 26.92
C PRO A 116 1.46 9.72 27.01
N ARG A 117 0.63 10.61 27.53
CA ARG A 117 0.96 12.05 27.69
C ARG A 117 2.22 12.27 28.47
N GLY A 118 2.48 11.49 29.51
CA GLY A 118 3.70 11.60 30.33
C GLY A 118 5.00 11.41 29.53
N GLN A 119 5.00 10.62 28.43
CA GLN A 119 6.17 10.50 27.57
C GLN A 119 6.45 11.81 26.81
N ILE A 120 5.40 12.49 26.37
CA ILE A 120 5.48 13.77 25.65
C ILE A 120 5.96 14.87 26.62
N GLU A 121 5.39 14.91 27.83
CA GLU A 121 5.75 15.87 28.88
C GLU A 121 7.20 15.69 29.34
N ALA A 122 7.63 14.45 29.55
CA ALA A 122 9.02 14.14 29.90
C ALA A 122 9.99 14.57 28.79
N ALA A 123 9.64 14.34 27.52
CA ALA A 123 10.47 14.77 26.38
C ALA A 123 10.62 16.31 26.34
N ARG A 124 9.52 17.04 26.56
CA ARG A 124 9.53 18.50 26.64
C ARG A 124 10.33 19.03 27.83
N SER A 125 10.30 18.36 28.97
CA SER A 125 11.11 18.69 30.15
C SER A 125 12.60 18.54 29.89
N LEU A 126 13.00 17.70 28.92
CA LEU A 126 14.38 17.57 28.42
C LEU A 126 14.73 18.60 27.34
N ALA A 127 13.92 19.65 27.16
CA ALA A 127 14.09 20.72 26.18
C ALA A 127 14.14 20.23 24.72
N LEU A 128 13.50 19.08 24.41
CA LEU A 128 13.32 18.65 23.02
C LEU A 128 12.29 19.53 22.34
N ASP A 129 12.59 19.96 21.10
CA ASP A 129 11.63 20.69 20.28
C ASP A 129 10.50 19.76 19.78
N GLU A 130 9.37 20.32 19.33
CA GLU A 130 8.18 19.54 18.91
C GLU A 130 8.48 18.55 17.78
N ARG A 131 9.42 18.86 16.88
CA ARG A 131 9.85 17.95 15.81
C ARG A 131 10.65 16.76 16.40
N GLN A 132 11.53 17.03 17.34
CA GLN A 132 12.29 15.98 18.02
C GLN A 132 11.37 15.10 18.87
N VAL A 133 10.43 15.69 19.61
CA VAL A 133 9.40 14.95 20.35
C VAL A 133 8.64 14.04 19.41
N PHE A 134 8.14 14.55 18.28
CA PHE A 134 7.41 13.74 17.30
C PHE A 134 8.27 12.62 16.70
N LEU A 135 9.43 12.96 16.11
CA LEU A 135 10.21 12.00 15.32
C LEU A 135 10.96 10.97 16.18
N ARG A 136 11.35 11.32 17.41
CA ARG A 136 12.20 10.45 18.25
C ARG A 136 11.45 9.77 19.39
N VAL A 137 10.38 10.40 19.91
CA VAL A 137 9.70 9.91 21.11
C VAL A 137 8.34 9.31 20.77
N VAL A 138 7.57 9.94 19.89
CA VAL A 138 6.17 9.56 19.63
C VAL A 138 6.05 8.63 18.42
N LEU A 139 6.62 9.00 17.29
CA LEU A 139 6.44 8.27 16.02
C LEU A 139 6.98 6.82 16.04
N PRO A 140 8.22 6.53 16.55
CA PRO A 140 8.72 5.18 16.51
C PRO A 140 7.89 4.17 17.31
N PRO A 141 7.51 4.41 18.59
CA PRO A 141 6.66 3.47 19.30
C PRO A 141 5.22 3.44 18.76
N ALA A 142 4.70 4.54 18.20
CA ALA A 142 3.41 4.57 17.54
C ALA A 142 3.40 3.65 16.30
N LEU A 143 4.39 3.79 15.40
CA LEU A 143 4.54 2.92 14.23
C LEU A 143 4.70 1.46 14.64
N GLY A 144 5.50 1.16 15.64
CA GLY A 144 5.67 -0.22 16.12
C GLY A 144 4.37 -0.85 16.60
N ARG A 145 3.53 -0.07 17.27
CA ARG A 145 2.24 -0.52 17.79
C ARG A 145 1.25 -0.83 16.66
N VAL A 146 1.23 -0.03 15.60
CA VAL A 146 0.30 -0.18 14.46
C VAL A 146 0.91 -0.93 13.28
N TRP A 147 2.16 -1.39 13.38
CA TRP A 147 2.87 -2.06 12.30
C TRP A 147 2.11 -3.25 11.70
N PRO A 148 1.52 -4.15 12.50
CA PRO A 148 0.75 -5.27 11.93
C PRO A 148 -0.45 -4.81 11.09
N ALA A 149 -1.11 -3.71 11.47
CA ALA A 149 -2.22 -3.13 10.72
C ALA A 149 -1.72 -2.49 9.41
N LEU A 150 -0.58 -1.80 9.43
CA LEU A 150 0.05 -1.25 8.22
C LEU A 150 0.47 -2.36 7.25
N VAL A 151 1.08 -3.44 7.74
CA VAL A 151 1.43 -4.61 6.93
C VAL A 151 0.19 -5.20 6.26
N GLY A 152 -0.90 -5.39 7.01
CA GLY A 152 -2.17 -5.85 6.46
C GLY A 152 -2.71 -4.93 5.35
N GLN A 153 -2.65 -3.62 5.56
CA GLN A 153 -3.11 -2.63 4.58
C GLN A 153 -2.24 -2.61 3.31
N ILE A 154 -0.92 -2.74 3.44
CA ILE A 154 0.00 -2.84 2.29
C ILE A 154 -0.33 -4.08 1.44
N ILE A 155 -0.62 -5.22 2.09
CA ILE A 155 -1.02 -6.45 1.39
C ILE A 155 -2.36 -6.24 0.66
N ILE A 156 -3.34 -5.58 1.29
CA ILE A 156 -4.62 -5.26 0.65
C ILE A 156 -4.40 -4.40 -0.61
N VAL A 157 -3.53 -3.40 -0.54
CA VAL A 157 -3.19 -2.54 -1.70
C VAL A 157 -2.45 -3.34 -2.78
N MET A 158 -1.55 -4.25 -2.42
CA MET A 158 -0.92 -5.16 -3.38
C MET A 158 -1.95 -6.02 -4.12
N LEU A 159 -2.89 -6.63 -3.39
CA LEU A 159 -3.96 -7.42 -4.02
C LEU A 159 -4.90 -6.53 -4.86
N GLY A 160 -5.13 -5.29 -4.40
CA GLY A 160 -5.89 -4.27 -5.14
C GLY A 160 -5.21 -3.83 -6.44
N SER A 161 -3.89 -4.04 -6.61
CA SER A 161 -3.22 -3.74 -7.89
C SER A 161 -3.81 -4.53 -9.06
N SER A 162 -4.44 -5.69 -8.80
CA SER A 162 -5.13 -6.49 -9.80
C SER A 162 -6.21 -5.71 -10.58
N VAL A 163 -6.79 -4.69 -9.96
CA VAL A 163 -7.77 -3.80 -10.61
C VAL A 163 -7.09 -2.87 -11.62
N CYS A 164 -5.78 -2.60 -11.48
CA CYS A 164 -5.05 -1.72 -12.39
C CYS A 164 -4.92 -2.29 -13.81
N GLY A 165 -5.11 -3.60 -13.98
CA GLY A 165 -5.25 -4.22 -15.29
C GLY A 165 -6.41 -3.65 -16.13
N GLN A 166 -7.44 -3.07 -15.51
CA GLN A 166 -8.57 -2.44 -16.20
C GLN A 166 -8.20 -1.15 -16.96
N ILE A 167 -7.10 -0.52 -16.59
CA ILE A 167 -6.52 0.62 -17.31
C ILE A 167 -5.30 0.23 -18.14
N ALA A 168 -5.14 -1.07 -18.43
CA ALA A 168 -4.03 -1.65 -19.18
C ALA A 168 -2.64 -1.49 -18.51
N ALA A 169 -2.56 -1.29 -17.19
CA ALA A 169 -1.31 -1.47 -16.46
C ALA A 169 -0.91 -2.95 -16.53
N ALA A 170 0.28 -3.24 -17.06
CA ALA A 170 0.70 -4.59 -17.42
C ALA A 170 1.16 -5.44 -16.21
N GLU A 171 0.43 -5.34 -15.09
CA GLU A 171 0.64 -6.09 -13.86
C GLU A 171 0.15 -7.56 -14.00
N LEU A 172 0.24 -8.35 -12.93
CA LEU A 172 0.03 -9.80 -13.00
C LEU A 172 -1.36 -10.21 -13.51
N SER A 173 -2.44 -9.54 -13.06
CA SER A 173 -3.79 -9.91 -13.52
C SER A 173 -4.04 -9.53 -14.98
N TYR A 174 -3.45 -8.41 -15.44
CA TYR A 174 -3.45 -8.05 -16.85
C TYR A 174 -2.77 -9.13 -17.71
N GLN A 175 -1.60 -9.63 -17.28
CA GLN A 175 -0.89 -10.68 -18.00
C GLN A 175 -1.68 -11.99 -18.01
N ALA A 176 -2.28 -12.38 -16.89
CA ALA A 176 -3.16 -13.55 -16.83
C ALA A 176 -4.36 -13.40 -17.81
N ASN A 177 -4.97 -12.22 -17.87
CA ASN A 177 -6.05 -11.91 -18.81
C ASN A 177 -5.58 -11.94 -20.27
N LEU A 178 -4.38 -11.44 -20.57
CA LEU A 178 -3.78 -11.50 -21.89
C LEU A 178 -3.52 -12.96 -22.34
N ILE A 179 -3.02 -13.80 -21.45
CA ILE A 179 -2.78 -15.23 -21.71
C ILE A 179 -4.10 -15.94 -22.02
N GLN A 180 -5.11 -15.76 -21.14
CA GLN A 180 -6.40 -16.43 -21.34
C GLN A 180 -7.12 -15.97 -22.61
N SER A 181 -6.95 -14.73 -23.06
CA SER A 181 -7.54 -14.23 -24.31
C SER A 181 -6.93 -14.87 -25.56
N ARG A 182 -5.71 -15.44 -25.45
CA ARG A 182 -5.00 -16.09 -26.56
C ARG A 182 -5.23 -17.60 -26.62
N ASN A 183 -5.34 -18.27 -25.46
CA ASN A 183 -5.41 -19.72 -25.37
C ASN A 183 -6.77 -20.26 -24.87
N PHE A 184 -7.68 -19.34 -24.50
CA PHE A 184 -9.03 -19.65 -23.97
C PHE A 184 -9.01 -20.52 -22.69
N ARG A 185 -7.90 -20.48 -21.91
CA ARG A 185 -7.67 -21.21 -20.65
C ARG A 185 -7.86 -20.30 -19.45
N ALA A 186 -9.08 -19.74 -19.30
CA ALA A 186 -9.35 -18.75 -18.27
C ALA A 186 -9.15 -19.30 -16.87
N PHE A 187 -9.66 -20.50 -16.58
CA PHE A 187 -9.55 -21.10 -15.25
C PHE A 187 -8.10 -21.33 -14.85
N GLU A 188 -7.29 -21.92 -15.73
CA GLU A 188 -5.88 -22.22 -15.47
C GLU A 188 -5.07 -20.93 -15.31
N ALA A 189 -5.29 -19.93 -16.17
CA ALA A 189 -4.56 -18.66 -16.13
C ALA A 189 -4.84 -17.88 -14.82
N PHE A 190 -6.10 -17.80 -14.41
CA PHE A 190 -6.44 -17.10 -13.17
C PHE A 190 -6.08 -17.90 -11.92
N LEU A 191 -6.11 -19.23 -11.97
CA LEU A 191 -5.65 -20.06 -10.83
C LEU A 191 -4.14 -19.91 -10.61
N ILE A 192 -3.34 -19.93 -11.68
CA ILE A 192 -1.89 -19.67 -11.59
C ILE A 192 -1.64 -18.23 -11.09
N GLY A 193 -2.35 -17.24 -11.63
CA GLY A 193 -2.29 -15.85 -11.18
C GLY A 193 -2.60 -15.72 -9.68
N ALA A 194 -3.66 -16.37 -9.20
CA ALA A 194 -4.03 -16.40 -7.78
C ALA A 194 -2.94 -17.04 -6.91
N ALA A 195 -2.34 -18.16 -7.38
CA ALA A 195 -1.24 -18.82 -6.66
C ALA A 195 -0.01 -17.90 -6.56
N ILE A 196 0.33 -17.15 -7.63
CA ILE A 196 1.43 -16.17 -7.60
C ILE A 196 1.10 -15.03 -6.64
N TYR A 197 -0.12 -14.45 -6.66
CA TYR A 197 -0.53 -13.42 -5.70
C TYR A 197 -0.45 -13.92 -4.26
N LEU A 198 -0.89 -15.15 -4.00
CA LEU A 198 -0.76 -15.78 -2.68
C LEU A 198 0.70 -15.87 -2.25
N GLY A 199 1.58 -16.37 -3.12
CA GLY A 199 3.02 -16.45 -2.86
C GLY A 199 3.63 -15.08 -2.58
N LEU A 200 3.31 -14.07 -3.40
CA LEU A 200 3.78 -12.69 -3.21
C LEU A 200 3.28 -12.09 -1.90
N SER A 201 2.01 -12.32 -1.51
CA SER A 201 1.44 -11.79 -0.28
C SER A 201 2.09 -12.40 0.96
N LEU A 202 2.33 -13.73 0.95
CA LEU A 202 3.03 -14.43 2.03
C LEU A 202 4.48 -13.98 2.16
N LEU A 203 5.17 -13.82 1.03
CA LEU A 203 6.55 -13.33 1.00
C LEU A 203 6.64 -11.89 1.51
N LEU A 204 5.78 -11.00 1.00
CA LEU A 204 5.73 -9.60 1.42
C LEU A 204 5.44 -9.48 2.92
N ARG A 205 4.48 -10.25 3.44
CA ARG A 205 4.18 -10.30 4.88
C ARG A 205 5.41 -10.65 5.68
N ARG A 206 6.10 -11.76 5.35
CA ARG A 206 7.32 -12.19 6.05
C ARG A 206 8.40 -11.13 6.01
N LEU A 207 8.65 -10.54 4.83
CA LEU A 207 9.65 -9.48 4.67
C LEU A 207 9.32 -8.26 5.54
N LEU A 208 8.08 -7.79 5.56
CA LEU A 208 7.68 -6.64 6.35
C LEU A 208 7.69 -6.93 7.85
N ASP A 209 7.28 -8.13 8.28
CA ASP A 209 7.32 -8.55 9.69
C ASP A 209 8.76 -8.67 10.21
N GLU A 210 9.72 -9.08 9.37
CA GLU A 210 11.13 -9.17 9.75
C GLU A 210 11.87 -7.83 9.69
N LEU A 211 11.63 -7.03 8.64
CA LEU A 211 12.36 -5.78 8.40
C LEU A 211 11.78 -4.61 9.20
N GLY A 212 10.46 -4.55 9.36
CA GLY A 212 9.79 -3.42 10.01
C GLY A 212 10.29 -3.13 11.42
N PRO A 213 10.35 -4.12 12.34
CA PRO A 213 10.88 -3.90 13.68
C PRO A 213 12.36 -3.48 13.71
N ARG A 214 13.15 -3.98 12.74
CA ARG A 214 14.56 -3.59 12.63
C ARG A 214 14.70 -2.13 12.20
N TRP A 215 13.89 -1.67 11.27
CA TRP A 215 13.91 -0.29 10.77
C TRP A 215 13.36 0.71 11.78
N ILE A 216 12.26 0.34 12.49
CA ILE A 216 11.59 1.23 13.44
C ILE A 216 12.37 1.33 14.74
N PHE A 217 12.91 0.22 15.24
CA PHE A 217 13.51 0.15 16.58
C PHE A 217 15.01 -0.15 16.60
N GLY A 218 15.64 -0.44 15.45
CA GLY A 218 17.03 -0.90 15.40
C GLY A 218 17.29 -2.22 16.13
N ARG A 219 16.25 -2.97 16.50
CA ARG A 219 16.32 -4.21 17.29
C ARG A 219 15.90 -5.42 16.46
N ARG A 220 16.56 -6.56 16.70
CA ARG A 220 16.05 -7.86 16.24
C ARG A 220 14.71 -8.15 16.94
N PRO A 221 13.68 -8.67 16.21
CA PRO A 221 12.49 -9.16 16.87
C PRO A 221 12.93 -10.20 17.91
N ALA A 222 12.43 -10.08 19.14
CA ALA A 222 12.60 -11.17 20.10
C ALA A 222 11.96 -12.41 19.47
N ALA A 223 12.76 -13.47 19.27
CA ALA A 223 12.25 -14.74 18.83
C ALA A 223 11.12 -15.13 19.77
N GLY A 224 9.91 -15.34 19.21
CA GLY A 224 8.70 -15.60 19.99
C GLY A 224 8.92 -16.76 20.96
N ARG A 225 8.49 -16.53 22.19
CA ARG A 225 8.13 -17.58 23.14
C ARG A 225 6.65 -17.89 22.97
#